data_b3c8b2bc074763c6856d608760c2c983
#
_entry.id   b3c8b2bc074763c6856d608760c2c983
#
_cell.length_a   1.000
_cell.length_b   1.000
_cell.length_c   1.000
_cell.angle_alpha   90.00
_cell.angle_beta   90.00
_cell.angle_gamma   90.00
#
_symmetry.space_group_name_H-M   'P 1'
#
loop_
_entity.id
_entity.type
_entity.pdbx_description
1 polymer ?
#
loop_
_entity_poly.entity_id
_entity_poly.type
_entity_poly.pdbx_seq_one_letter_code
_entity_poly.pdbx_strand_id
1 'polypeptide(L)'
;MVGVSVFYIRYDVMWKLLRRVAMSESGSSVAERFRRRLEDAKSYGEVWEIVKDCVEFSLHRRRGGMMLFLDDLPIQLGAYHPLGTNNIVLNRRLVQIVEASVKSRRLVNALVYNLLLHEYLHALGKYSEMEVRPLVYDIARKCFGEDYVVTVIAKKSPWVLLKGIPFEAVNAPKRVMEIVKDFEKTDKYIV
;
A
#
# COMPACT_ATOMS: atom_id res chain seq x y z
N MET A 1 -20.53 30.53 -26.24
CA MET A 1 -19.62 29.41 -26.47
C MET A 1 -18.63 29.42 -25.34
N VAL A 2 -18.81 28.55 -24.34
CA VAL A 2 -17.88 28.41 -23.20
C VAL A 2 -17.07 27.17 -23.48
N GLY A 3 -15.76 27.38 -23.74
CA GLY A 3 -14.84 26.31 -24.05
C GLY A 3 -14.59 25.46 -22.81
N VAL A 4 -14.97 24.20 -22.86
CA VAL A 4 -14.63 23.18 -21.86
C VAL A 4 -13.16 22.83 -22.09
N SER A 5 -12.27 23.39 -21.26
CA SER A 5 -10.89 22.98 -21.20
C SER A 5 -10.81 21.62 -20.50
N VAL A 6 -10.80 20.57 -21.30
CA VAL A 6 -10.55 19.20 -20.82
C VAL A 6 -9.08 19.13 -20.38
N PHE A 7 -8.85 19.16 -19.07
CA PHE A 7 -7.53 18.89 -18.49
C PHE A 7 -7.15 17.44 -18.75
N TYR A 8 -6.54 17.20 -19.89
CA TYR A 8 -5.73 16.00 -20.13
C TYR A 8 -4.51 16.05 -19.22
N ILE A 9 -4.67 15.67 -17.93
CA ILE A 9 -3.53 15.47 -17.05
C ILE A 9 -2.95 14.09 -17.37
N ARG A 10 -2.16 14.11 -18.34
CA ARG A 10 -0.92 13.44 -18.73
C ARG A 10 -0.66 12.15 -17.98
N TYR A 11 -1.11 11.06 -18.58
CA TYR A 11 -0.54 9.71 -18.47
C TYR A 11 1.01 9.74 -18.54
N ASP A 12 1.58 10.77 -19.14
CA ASP A 12 2.98 11.06 -19.30
C ASP A 12 3.77 11.17 -17.97
N VAL A 13 3.19 11.69 -16.88
CA VAL A 13 3.90 11.78 -15.59
C VAL A 13 3.98 10.39 -14.93
N MET A 14 2.94 9.60 -15.05
CA MET A 14 2.92 8.23 -14.53
C MET A 14 3.83 7.32 -15.36
N TRP A 15 3.83 7.46 -16.71
CA TRP A 15 4.74 6.75 -17.60
C TRP A 15 6.20 7.16 -17.43
N LYS A 16 6.50 8.43 -17.19
CA LYS A 16 7.86 8.88 -16.84
C LYS A 16 8.32 8.34 -15.49
N LEU A 17 7.41 8.28 -14.50
CA LEU A 17 7.68 7.65 -13.22
C LEU A 17 7.95 6.14 -13.40
N LEU A 18 7.12 5.45 -14.17
CA LEU A 18 7.26 4.02 -14.47
C LEU A 18 8.53 3.71 -15.28
N ARG A 19 8.90 4.56 -16.25
CA ARG A 19 10.17 4.40 -17.01
C ARG A 19 11.40 4.63 -16.14
N ARG A 20 11.40 5.64 -15.27
CA ARG A 20 12.52 5.84 -14.32
C ARG A 20 12.70 4.66 -13.38
N VAL A 21 11.59 4.08 -12.91
CA VAL A 21 11.60 2.88 -12.07
C VAL A 21 12.11 1.64 -12.81
N ALA A 22 11.88 1.56 -14.13
CA ALA A 22 12.35 0.43 -14.94
C ALA A 22 13.84 0.51 -15.31
N MET A 23 14.50 1.65 -15.14
CA MET A 23 15.87 1.88 -15.62
C MET A 23 16.94 1.93 -14.52
N SER A 24 16.62 1.75 -13.24
CA SER A 24 17.63 1.66 -12.18
C SER A 24 17.93 0.21 -11.80
N GLU A 25 18.54 -0.52 -12.70
CA GLU A 25 19.10 -1.85 -12.45
C GLU A 25 20.51 -1.78 -11.81
N SER A 26 20.60 -1.32 -10.57
CA SER A 26 21.73 -1.61 -9.68
C SER A 26 21.28 -1.57 -8.21
N GLY A 27 20.25 -2.32 -7.92
CA GLY A 27 19.78 -2.50 -6.55
C GLY A 27 20.51 -3.66 -5.88
N SER A 28 20.83 -3.52 -4.58
CA SER A 28 21.36 -4.61 -3.76
C SER A 28 20.47 -5.87 -3.88
N SER A 29 21.03 -7.04 -3.73
CA SER A 29 20.31 -8.34 -3.78
C SER A 29 19.07 -8.39 -2.86
N VAL A 30 19.07 -7.61 -1.79
CA VAL A 30 17.96 -7.49 -0.84
C VAL A 30 16.78 -6.73 -1.45
N ALA A 31 17.03 -5.57 -2.06
CA ALA A 31 15.96 -4.77 -2.67
C ALA A 31 15.30 -5.52 -3.82
N GLU A 32 16.08 -6.19 -4.66
CA GLU A 32 15.56 -6.99 -5.75
C GLU A 32 14.67 -8.14 -5.27
N ARG A 33 15.05 -8.81 -4.18
CA ARG A 33 14.25 -9.88 -3.56
C ARG A 33 12.88 -9.36 -3.10
N PHE A 34 12.82 -8.21 -2.42
CA PHE A 34 11.56 -7.64 -1.95
C PHE A 34 10.71 -7.15 -3.13
N ARG A 35 11.32 -6.55 -4.16
CA ARG A 35 10.62 -6.12 -5.38
C ARG A 35 9.93 -7.28 -6.08
N ARG A 36 10.64 -8.37 -6.36
CA ARG A 36 10.09 -9.57 -7.00
C ARG A 36 8.95 -10.15 -6.17
N ARG A 37 9.13 -10.33 -4.87
CA ARG A 37 8.07 -10.84 -3.98
C ARG A 37 6.81 -9.99 -4.06
N LEU A 38 6.95 -8.65 -4.09
CA LEU A 38 5.79 -7.76 -4.16
C LEU A 38 5.11 -7.80 -5.53
N GLU A 39 5.88 -7.91 -6.60
CA GLU A 39 5.36 -8.03 -7.97
C GLU A 39 4.61 -9.36 -8.18
N ASP A 40 5.11 -10.44 -7.59
CA ASP A 40 4.53 -11.79 -7.67
C ASP A 40 3.35 -11.99 -6.71
N ALA A 41 3.16 -11.14 -5.71
CA ALA A 41 2.13 -11.28 -4.70
C ALA A 41 0.72 -11.24 -5.31
N LYS A 42 -0.10 -12.26 -4.97
CA LYS A 42 -1.45 -12.49 -5.52
C LYS A 42 -2.55 -12.24 -4.51
N SER A 43 -2.20 -12.13 -3.22
CA SER A 43 -3.15 -11.98 -2.12
C SER A 43 -2.70 -10.90 -1.13
N TYR A 44 -3.64 -10.42 -0.33
CA TYR A 44 -3.33 -9.51 0.79
C TYR A 44 -2.38 -10.16 1.80
N GLY A 45 -2.53 -11.46 2.06
CA GLY A 45 -1.64 -12.20 2.96
C GLY A 45 -0.19 -12.23 2.48
N GLU A 46 0.03 -12.41 1.18
CA GLU A 46 1.40 -12.36 0.61
C GLU A 46 2.01 -10.96 0.72
N VAL A 47 1.24 -9.91 0.47
CA VAL A 47 1.70 -8.52 0.69
C VAL A 47 1.98 -8.27 2.17
N TRP A 48 1.15 -8.82 3.07
CA TRP A 48 1.31 -8.71 4.51
C TRP A 48 2.62 -9.34 5.02
N GLU A 49 2.95 -10.53 4.53
CA GLU A 49 4.24 -11.17 4.88
C GLU A 49 5.43 -10.28 4.48
N ILE A 50 5.35 -9.61 3.32
CA ILE A 50 6.40 -8.68 2.89
C ILE A 50 6.47 -7.47 3.82
N VAL A 51 5.32 -6.92 4.25
CA VAL A 51 5.28 -5.82 5.23
C VAL A 51 5.97 -6.22 6.53
N LYS A 52 5.63 -7.38 7.10
CA LYS A 52 6.25 -7.89 8.34
C LYS A 52 7.75 -8.09 8.19
N ASP A 53 8.19 -8.69 7.09
CA ASP A 53 9.60 -8.94 6.83
C ASP A 53 10.39 -7.64 6.63
N CYS A 54 9.81 -6.63 5.98
CA CYS A 54 10.43 -5.31 5.82
C CYS A 54 10.57 -4.57 7.16
N VAL A 55 9.56 -4.67 8.04
CA VAL A 55 9.60 -4.09 9.38
C VAL A 55 10.64 -4.82 10.25
N GLU A 56 10.66 -6.14 10.22
CA GLU A 56 11.66 -6.95 10.93
C GLU A 56 13.08 -6.64 10.46
N PHE A 57 13.30 -6.57 9.15
CA PHE A 57 14.59 -6.19 8.56
C PHE A 57 15.04 -4.77 8.95
N SER A 58 14.10 -3.84 9.06
CA SER A 58 14.41 -2.42 9.26
C SER A 58 14.45 -1.98 10.72
N LEU A 59 13.59 -2.57 11.56
CA LEU A 59 13.35 -2.16 12.95
C LEU A 59 13.60 -3.26 13.97
N HIS A 60 13.90 -4.50 13.54
CA HIS A 60 14.04 -5.68 14.39
C HIS A 60 12.80 -5.91 15.28
N ARG A 61 11.62 -5.62 14.75
CA ARG A 61 10.34 -5.80 15.41
C ARG A 61 9.39 -6.59 14.53
N ARG A 62 8.63 -7.48 15.18
CA ARG A 62 7.56 -8.26 14.54
C ARG A 62 6.41 -8.44 15.51
N ARG A 63 5.19 -8.26 15.02
CA ARG A 63 3.95 -8.57 15.73
C ARG A 63 3.11 -9.47 14.85
N GLY A 64 2.61 -10.56 15.41
CA GLY A 64 1.71 -11.47 14.74
C GLY A 64 0.30 -11.42 15.29
N GLY A 65 -0.58 -12.28 14.76
CA GLY A 65 -1.98 -12.36 15.14
C GLY A 65 -2.83 -11.21 14.62
N MET A 66 -2.41 -10.57 13.53
CA MET A 66 -3.16 -9.48 12.92
C MET A 66 -4.26 -10.01 12.01
N MET A 67 -5.39 -9.31 11.98
CA MET A 67 -6.53 -9.59 11.10
C MET A 67 -6.76 -8.42 10.16
N LEU A 68 -7.11 -8.72 8.92
CA LEU A 68 -7.48 -7.72 7.92
C LEU A 68 -8.97 -7.77 7.62
N PHE A 69 -9.59 -6.61 7.67
CA PHE A 69 -10.95 -6.38 7.24
C PHE A 69 -10.97 -5.46 6.03
N LEU A 70 -11.88 -5.72 5.10
CA LEU A 70 -12.19 -4.85 3.97
C LEU A 70 -13.50 -4.14 4.24
N ASP A 71 -13.49 -2.81 4.22
CA ASP A 71 -14.72 -2.00 4.34
C ASP A 71 -14.76 -0.92 3.24
N ASP A 72 -15.96 -0.45 2.96
CA ASP A 72 -16.18 0.66 2.02
C ASP A 72 -16.09 1.98 2.80
N LEU A 73 -14.87 2.49 2.96
CA LEU A 73 -14.57 3.72 3.68
C LEU A 73 -14.68 4.96 2.77
N PRO A 74 -14.78 6.17 3.36
CA PRO A 74 -14.60 7.40 2.61
C PRO A 74 -13.28 7.37 1.83
N ILE A 75 -13.28 7.91 0.61
CA ILE A 75 -12.12 7.78 -0.28
C ILE A 75 -10.84 8.40 0.30
N GLN A 76 -10.98 9.39 1.18
CA GLN A 76 -9.86 10.05 1.85
C GLN A 76 -9.18 9.21 2.92
N LEU A 77 -9.82 8.12 3.35
CA LEU A 77 -9.30 7.19 4.35
C LEU A 77 -8.86 5.90 3.67
N GLY A 78 -7.55 5.66 3.59
CA GLY A 78 -6.99 4.48 2.92
C GLY A 78 -7.11 3.20 3.74
N ALA A 79 -6.83 3.32 5.03
CA ALA A 79 -6.93 2.25 6.01
C ALA A 79 -6.98 2.87 7.41
N TYR A 80 -7.27 2.07 8.43
CA TYR A 80 -7.06 2.45 9.82
C TYR A 80 -6.84 1.22 10.72
N HIS A 81 -6.15 1.44 11.83
CA HIS A 81 -5.95 0.47 12.90
C HIS A 81 -6.71 0.91 14.16
N PRO A 82 -7.76 0.18 14.60
CA PRO A 82 -8.42 0.46 15.87
C PRO A 82 -7.46 0.21 17.04
N LEU A 83 -7.17 1.23 17.82
CA LEU A 83 -6.22 1.13 18.93
C LEU A 83 -6.62 0.02 19.92
N GLY A 84 -5.62 -0.69 20.41
CA GLY A 84 -5.82 -1.78 21.37
C GLY A 84 -6.33 -3.08 20.76
N THR A 85 -6.43 -3.19 19.44
CA THR A 85 -6.84 -4.40 18.73
C THR A 85 -5.70 -5.02 17.93
N ASN A 86 -6.00 -6.15 17.28
CA ASN A 86 -5.14 -6.75 16.26
C ASN A 86 -5.71 -6.58 14.85
N ASN A 87 -6.57 -5.58 14.64
CA ASN A 87 -7.31 -5.42 13.41
C ASN A 87 -6.72 -4.29 12.57
N ILE A 88 -6.65 -4.50 11.27
CA ILE A 88 -6.46 -3.46 10.26
C ILE A 88 -7.71 -3.45 9.38
N VAL A 89 -8.26 -2.28 9.12
CA VAL A 89 -9.38 -2.10 8.20
C VAL A 89 -8.88 -1.35 6.97
N LEU A 90 -8.93 -2.01 5.81
CA LEU A 90 -8.46 -1.47 4.53
C LEU A 90 -9.66 -1.01 3.70
N ASN A 91 -9.53 0.15 3.07
CA ASN A 91 -10.55 0.69 2.18
C ASN A 91 -10.62 -0.11 0.87
N ARG A 92 -11.60 -0.99 0.79
CA ARG A 92 -11.87 -1.80 -0.40
C ARG A 92 -12.15 -0.96 -1.64
N ARG A 93 -12.94 0.13 -1.50
CA ARG A 93 -13.25 1.03 -2.62
C ARG A 93 -12.01 1.67 -3.21
N LEU A 94 -11.12 2.17 -2.36
CA LEU A 94 -9.88 2.78 -2.81
C LEU A 94 -9.04 1.79 -3.63
N VAL A 95 -8.85 0.57 -3.12
CA VAL A 95 -8.09 -0.46 -3.82
C VAL A 95 -8.73 -0.78 -5.18
N GLN A 96 -10.05 -0.98 -5.24
CA GLN A 96 -10.76 -1.29 -6.47
C GLN A 96 -10.70 -0.15 -7.50
N ILE A 97 -10.82 1.12 -7.06
CA ILE A 97 -10.69 2.28 -7.94
C ILE A 97 -9.29 2.32 -8.57
N VAL A 98 -8.26 2.13 -7.75
CA VAL A 98 -6.88 2.11 -8.25
C VAL A 98 -6.68 0.91 -9.19
N GLU A 99 -7.13 -0.28 -8.83
CA GLU A 99 -7.03 -1.48 -9.67
C GLU A 99 -7.67 -1.27 -11.05
N ALA A 100 -8.89 -0.72 -11.09
CA ALA A 100 -9.58 -0.42 -12.33
C ALA A 100 -8.86 0.63 -13.20
N SER A 101 -8.20 1.59 -12.54
CA SER A 101 -7.59 2.73 -13.21
C SER A 101 -6.18 2.45 -13.74
N VAL A 102 -5.35 1.77 -12.93
CA VAL A 102 -3.93 1.60 -13.29
C VAL A 102 -3.65 0.30 -14.05
N LYS A 103 -4.56 -0.69 -13.99
CA LYS A 103 -4.43 -2.01 -14.65
C LYS A 103 -3.06 -2.67 -14.44
N SER A 104 -2.45 -2.42 -13.28
CA SER A 104 -1.13 -2.89 -12.92
C SER A 104 -1.13 -3.46 -11.51
N ARG A 105 -0.99 -4.77 -11.38
CA ARG A 105 -0.92 -5.45 -10.08
C ARG A 105 0.21 -4.89 -9.21
N ARG A 106 1.36 -4.60 -9.80
CA ARG A 106 2.49 -3.99 -9.09
C ARG A 106 2.10 -2.68 -8.39
N LEU A 107 1.34 -1.81 -9.05
CA LEU A 107 0.90 -0.55 -8.47
C LEU A 107 -0.15 -0.74 -7.38
N VAL A 108 -1.08 -1.69 -7.57
CA VAL A 108 -2.07 -2.07 -6.55
C VAL A 108 -1.37 -2.64 -5.32
N ASN A 109 -0.45 -3.60 -5.51
CA ASN A 109 0.32 -4.19 -4.41
C ASN A 109 1.16 -3.14 -3.67
N ALA A 110 1.75 -2.18 -4.39
CA ALA A 110 2.50 -1.08 -3.79
C ALA A 110 1.62 -0.13 -2.95
N LEU A 111 0.39 0.15 -3.41
CA LEU A 111 -0.60 0.87 -2.61
C LEU A 111 -0.94 0.11 -1.33
N VAL A 112 -1.37 -1.16 -1.48
CA VAL A 112 -1.76 -2.02 -0.36
C VAL A 112 -0.61 -2.15 0.65
N TYR A 113 0.62 -2.38 0.17
CA TYR A 113 1.82 -2.42 1.01
C TYR A 113 1.97 -1.16 1.86
N ASN A 114 1.88 0.04 1.24
CA ASN A 114 2.05 1.30 1.96
C ASN A 114 0.95 1.51 3.02
N LEU A 115 -0.29 1.18 2.70
CA LEU A 115 -1.40 1.28 3.64
C LEU A 115 -1.25 0.30 4.81
N LEU A 116 -0.95 -0.97 4.52
CA LEU A 116 -0.73 -1.98 5.56
C LEU A 116 0.49 -1.67 6.43
N LEU A 117 1.59 -1.20 5.85
CA LEU A 117 2.78 -0.80 6.60
C LEU A 117 2.47 0.35 7.56
N HIS A 118 1.72 1.35 7.11
CA HIS A 118 1.32 2.49 7.93
C HIS A 118 0.54 2.02 9.17
N GLU A 119 -0.51 1.22 8.96
CA GLU A 119 -1.34 0.70 10.05
C GLU A 119 -0.59 -0.29 10.96
N TYR A 120 0.34 -1.04 10.40
CA TYR A 120 1.19 -1.94 11.19
C TYR A 120 2.12 -1.18 12.14
N LEU A 121 2.65 -0.04 11.72
CA LEU A 121 3.45 0.81 12.62
C LEU A 121 2.61 1.36 13.77
N HIS A 122 1.34 1.72 13.53
CA HIS A 122 0.41 2.05 14.60
C HIS A 122 0.18 0.86 15.54
N ALA A 123 -0.01 -0.34 15.01
CA ALA A 123 -0.15 -1.57 15.80
C ALA A 123 1.11 -1.90 16.62
N LEU A 124 2.29 -1.45 16.17
CA LEU A 124 3.56 -1.57 16.91
C LEU A 124 3.79 -0.47 17.95
N GLY A 125 2.79 0.38 18.20
CA GLY A 125 2.81 1.43 19.23
C GLY A 125 3.33 2.78 18.77
N LYS A 126 3.41 3.03 17.46
CA LYS A 126 3.72 4.34 16.90
C LYS A 126 2.42 5.10 16.66
N TYR A 127 2.05 6.01 17.55
CA TYR A 127 0.75 6.68 17.48
C TYR A 127 0.74 8.01 16.74
N SER A 128 1.92 8.64 16.59
CA SER A 128 2.04 9.94 15.94
C SER A 128 2.22 9.80 14.44
N GLU A 129 1.35 10.45 13.65
CA GLU A 129 1.48 10.57 12.20
C GLU A 129 2.83 11.19 11.78
N MET A 130 3.34 12.13 12.58
CA MET A 130 4.65 12.75 12.34
C MET A 130 5.81 11.76 12.49
N GLU A 131 5.63 10.70 13.27
CA GLU A 131 6.60 9.62 13.43
C GLU A 131 6.41 8.52 12.39
N VAL A 132 5.15 8.13 12.12
CA VAL A 132 4.82 7.02 11.23
C VAL A 132 5.19 7.31 9.77
N ARG A 133 4.85 8.49 9.25
CA ARG A 133 5.11 8.81 7.84
C ARG A 133 6.58 8.75 7.43
N PRO A 134 7.52 9.37 8.18
CA PRO A 134 8.96 9.19 7.89
C PRO A 134 9.41 7.73 7.98
N LEU A 135 8.89 6.96 8.96
CA LEU A 135 9.23 5.55 9.11
C LEU A 135 8.75 4.70 7.93
N VAL A 136 7.53 4.94 7.43
CA VAL A 136 7.02 4.27 6.21
C VAL A 136 7.97 4.51 5.03
N TYR A 137 8.40 5.77 4.83
CA TYR A 137 9.34 6.11 3.77
C TYR A 137 10.71 5.43 3.98
N ASP A 138 11.27 5.47 5.18
CA ASP A 138 12.59 4.91 5.48
C ASP A 138 12.61 3.38 5.31
N ILE A 139 11.58 2.68 5.77
CA ILE A 139 11.41 1.24 5.58
C ILE A 139 11.28 0.91 4.10
N ALA A 140 10.41 1.63 3.39
CA ALA A 140 10.24 1.45 1.95
C ALA A 140 11.56 1.63 1.19
N ARG A 141 12.31 2.69 1.50
CA ARG A 141 13.60 2.98 0.90
C ARG A 141 14.65 1.90 1.18
N LYS A 142 14.74 1.42 2.42
CA LYS A 142 15.68 0.35 2.81
C LYS A 142 15.38 -0.97 2.11
N CYS A 143 14.10 -1.33 1.97
CA CYS A 143 13.67 -2.61 1.42
C CYS A 143 13.54 -2.62 -0.10
N PHE A 144 13.18 -1.49 -0.73
CA PHE A 144 12.87 -1.42 -2.17
C PHE A 144 13.79 -0.48 -2.96
N GLY A 145 14.61 0.33 -2.29
CA GLY A 145 15.41 1.38 -2.93
C GLY A 145 14.62 2.66 -3.21
N GLU A 146 15.34 3.76 -3.49
CA GLU A 146 14.79 5.12 -3.59
C GLU A 146 13.76 5.28 -4.72
N ASP A 147 14.03 4.68 -5.87
CA ASP A 147 13.26 4.91 -7.12
C ASP A 147 12.12 3.90 -7.34
N TYR A 148 11.95 2.93 -6.45
CA TYR A 148 10.89 1.95 -6.63
C TYR A 148 9.52 2.52 -6.25
N VAL A 149 8.47 2.04 -6.90
CA VAL A 149 7.10 2.58 -6.78
C VAL A 149 6.60 2.65 -5.34
N VAL A 150 6.94 1.67 -4.50
CA VAL A 150 6.60 1.66 -3.05
C VAL A 150 7.16 2.90 -2.36
N THR A 151 8.44 3.18 -2.56
CA THR A 151 9.14 4.32 -1.96
C THR A 151 8.62 5.66 -2.50
N VAL A 152 8.31 5.70 -3.79
CA VAL A 152 7.73 6.89 -4.42
C VAL A 152 6.34 7.21 -3.83
N ILE A 153 5.50 6.19 -3.60
CA ILE A 153 4.20 6.35 -2.96
C ILE A 153 4.38 6.80 -1.50
N ALA A 154 5.28 6.17 -0.74
CA ALA A 154 5.58 6.55 0.63
C ALA A 154 6.00 8.02 0.74
N LYS A 155 6.84 8.50 -0.18
CA LYS A 155 7.32 9.88 -0.23
C LYS A 155 6.25 10.91 -0.60
N LYS A 156 5.36 10.56 -1.55
CA LYS A 156 4.39 11.48 -2.16
C LYS A 156 2.97 11.34 -1.61
N SER A 157 2.71 10.38 -0.77
CA SER A 157 1.38 9.93 -0.34
C SER A 157 0.70 8.96 -1.32
N PRO A 158 -0.08 7.99 -0.82
CA PRO A 158 -0.87 7.06 -1.64
C PRO A 158 -1.81 7.74 -2.64
N TRP A 159 -2.28 8.94 -2.34
CA TRP A 159 -3.19 9.73 -3.17
C TRP A 159 -2.60 10.14 -4.53
N VAL A 160 -1.29 10.00 -4.71
CA VAL A 160 -0.65 10.23 -6.03
C VAL A 160 -1.21 9.31 -7.12
N LEU A 161 -1.68 8.12 -6.75
CA LEU A 161 -2.27 7.16 -7.67
C LEU A 161 -3.70 7.51 -8.09
N LEU A 162 -4.36 8.43 -7.37
CA LEU A 162 -5.73 8.89 -7.65
C LEU A 162 -5.79 10.16 -8.50
N LYS A 163 -4.66 10.76 -8.83
CA LYS A 163 -4.65 11.98 -9.63
C LYS A 163 -5.23 11.72 -11.03
N GLY A 164 -6.33 12.42 -11.33
CA GLY A 164 -7.03 12.31 -12.61
C GLY A 164 -8.09 11.22 -12.70
N ILE A 165 -8.40 10.54 -11.59
CA ILE A 165 -9.51 9.59 -11.53
C ILE A 165 -10.79 10.35 -11.19
N PRO A 166 -11.85 10.26 -12.01
CA PRO A 166 -13.14 10.86 -11.68
C PRO A 166 -13.74 10.15 -10.47
N PHE A 167 -14.07 10.92 -9.42
CA PHE A 167 -14.64 10.40 -8.18
C PHE A 167 -16.12 9.96 -8.29
N GLU A 168 -16.74 10.09 -9.45
CA GLU A 168 -18.16 9.74 -9.69
C GLU A 168 -18.46 8.26 -9.50
N ALA A 169 -17.46 7.39 -9.58
CA ALA A 169 -17.58 5.96 -9.28
C ALA A 169 -17.82 5.63 -7.78
N VAL A 170 -17.92 6.64 -6.92
CA VAL A 170 -17.94 6.48 -5.45
C VAL A 170 -19.35 6.25 -4.89
N ASN A 171 -20.42 6.38 -5.67
CA ASN A 171 -21.81 6.33 -5.21
C ASN A 171 -22.42 4.90 -5.15
N ALA A 172 -21.62 3.85 -5.20
CA ALA A 172 -22.13 2.49 -5.01
C ALA A 172 -22.62 2.29 -3.56
N PRO A 173 -23.67 1.50 -3.33
CA PRO A 173 -24.14 1.16 -1.98
C PRO A 173 -23.00 0.59 -1.13
N LYS A 174 -22.96 0.95 0.16
CA LYS A 174 -21.98 0.41 1.09
C LYS A 174 -22.21 -1.10 1.27
N ARG A 175 -21.18 -1.89 1.02
CA ARG A 175 -21.18 -3.34 1.25
C ARG A 175 -20.83 -3.64 2.71
N VAL A 176 -21.23 -4.82 3.18
CA VAL A 176 -20.87 -5.32 4.51
C VAL A 176 -19.35 -5.45 4.61
N MET A 177 -18.81 -5.14 5.79
CA MET A 177 -17.41 -5.38 6.12
C MET A 177 -17.09 -6.87 6.00
N GLU A 178 -15.96 -7.19 5.42
CA GLU A 178 -15.53 -8.55 5.11
C GLU A 178 -14.17 -8.83 5.75
N ILE A 179 -14.03 -9.99 6.39
CA ILE A 179 -12.74 -10.48 6.88
C ILE A 179 -11.97 -11.16 5.76
N VAL A 180 -10.70 -10.81 5.61
CA VAL A 180 -9.80 -11.49 4.68
C VAL A 180 -9.31 -12.79 5.31
N LYS A 181 -9.79 -13.91 4.78
CA LYS A 181 -9.32 -15.24 5.17
C LYS A 181 -7.85 -15.40 4.76
N ASP A 182 -7.09 -16.15 5.54
CA ASP A 182 -5.67 -16.46 5.26
C ASP A 182 -4.76 -15.21 5.17
N PHE A 183 -5.16 -14.11 5.83
CA PHE A 183 -4.34 -12.90 5.91
C PHE A 183 -3.03 -13.16 6.66
N GLU A 184 -3.08 -13.90 7.75
CA GLU A 184 -1.92 -14.33 8.49
C GLU A 184 -1.94 -15.85 8.70
N LYS A 185 -0.83 -16.52 8.35
CA LYS A 185 -0.69 -17.96 8.56
C LYS A 185 -0.44 -18.24 10.05
N THR A 186 -1.33 -18.99 10.65
CA THR A 186 -1.30 -19.36 12.08
C THR A 186 -0.27 -20.44 12.42
N ASP A 187 0.26 -21.12 11.41
CA ASP A 187 1.09 -22.34 11.56
C ASP A 187 2.42 -22.13 12.29
N LYS A 188 2.79 -20.88 12.60
CA LYS A 188 4.04 -20.55 13.30
C LYS A 188 3.90 -20.32 14.82
N TYR A 189 2.69 -20.46 15.37
CA TYR A 189 2.43 -20.17 16.79
C TYR A 189 2.13 -21.39 17.64
N ILE A 190 2.23 -22.61 17.08
CA ILE A 190 2.11 -23.86 17.84
C ILE A 190 3.52 -24.38 18.05
N VAL A 191 4.16 -23.93 19.12
CA VAL A 191 5.35 -24.54 19.70
C VAL A 191 5.03 -24.89 21.14
#